data_fac7b0a5972a59f483af5c7043a47c20
#
_entry.id   fac7b0a5972a59f483af5c7043a47c20
#
_cell.length_a   1.000
_cell.length_b   1.000
_cell.length_c   1.000
_cell.angle_alpha   90.00
_cell.angle_beta   90.00
_cell.angle_gamma   90.00
#
_symmetry.space_group_name_H-M   'P 1'
#
loop_
_entity.id
_entity.type
_entity.pdbx_description
1 polymer ?
#
loop_
_entity_poly.entity_id
_entity_poly.type
_entity_poly.pdbx_seq_one_letter_code
_entity_poly.pdbx_strand_id
1 'polypeptide(L)'
;MKTIAFVGQKNTFFYFLQNAYDGEILQYLTMEAAGADTLAKQYDAVIAIAPENGMLPSLSYAGMQCYAELRKQGVPVYAEMYDAGDYNSAMLFGFISESAERAFYNEYLVWDGALLQARCQTYLPGRLSQGTALVSVEDCIGSHTPVIPATCKFPAIVAYGSFTYSALRLSAFDRLTMLPHSRWCQLYGEIFSKILGVSKERVVEAFCSVWQKPKLAGRENTVKTAVERAVNWHFNSGLMQSEGCYEMIRSHDLQLRHNHRVDVMLLTAALFCSAGKYLCRKALEENGKALVDHCFRLGLQETDGANAGIFHWYETFGLNRATCYSSDNGRDGMAMLHLYRTTGDVRYFDSVKALGEAYLRWTEGSAYFKTPSFSLSRDTLETVVPTEPRINAPVFYEGMAIVLANLYRMTGDRRYWQQLKLSADAMYDQYPNYSAEFSPLSKSFLYSRLITVLCAAQEVGCGDYSDLINSLLDFFASFQDACGGIGESELVMSDETFTHTEFSVSMGSRHDKIMDILYCLNNLLGCFSLIRSMTNPCAIDTEKTESIQKKLIRFTLDIQLLEEDKRLHGGWMRAFDMQTHSYFGVNKDKDWGAYCVMGGWVMGFIPLLLMAEEGIPSIYSIVPEEQNP
;
A
#
# COMPACT_ATOMS: atom_id res chain seq x y z
N MET A 1 -41.23 -19.62 20.74
CA MET A 1 -40.30 -18.47 20.63
C MET A 1 -39.11 -18.99 19.87
N LYS A 2 -38.62 -18.27 18.87
CA LYS A 2 -37.43 -18.67 18.14
C LYS A 2 -36.20 -18.55 19.05
N THR A 3 -35.36 -19.58 19.09
CA THR A 3 -34.24 -19.64 20.03
C THR A 3 -33.00 -20.18 19.35
N ILE A 4 -31.87 -19.52 19.53
CA ILE A 4 -30.56 -20.04 19.10
C ILE A 4 -29.65 -20.30 20.30
N ALA A 5 -28.79 -21.31 20.21
CA ALA A 5 -27.73 -21.56 21.18
C ALA A 5 -26.43 -20.90 20.70
N PHE A 6 -25.85 -20.04 21.53
CA PHE A 6 -24.53 -19.45 21.31
C PHE A 6 -23.53 -20.10 22.25
N VAL A 7 -22.54 -20.77 21.69
CA VAL A 7 -21.49 -21.46 22.45
C VAL A 7 -20.21 -20.67 22.34
N GLY A 8 -19.77 -20.07 23.43
CA GLY A 8 -18.58 -19.25 23.52
C GLY A 8 -18.73 -18.07 24.48
N GLN A 9 -17.69 -17.26 24.55
CA GLN A 9 -17.71 -16.03 25.31
C GLN A 9 -18.38 -14.91 24.53
N LYS A 10 -19.09 -14.01 25.20
CA LYS A 10 -19.70 -12.83 24.58
C LYS A 10 -18.62 -11.87 24.12
N ASN A 11 -18.67 -11.52 22.86
CA ASN A 11 -17.78 -10.57 22.19
C ASN A 11 -18.59 -9.73 21.17
N THR A 12 -17.94 -8.96 20.33
CA THR A 12 -18.58 -8.15 19.28
C THR A 12 -19.49 -8.99 18.37
N PHE A 13 -19.10 -10.24 18.08
CA PHE A 13 -19.90 -11.15 17.28
C PHE A 13 -21.22 -11.54 17.95
N PHE A 14 -21.24 -11.69 19.27
CA PHE A 14 -22.48 -11.93 20.01
C PHE A 14 -23.45 -10.75 19.85
N TYR A 15 -22.97 -9.51 19.92
CA TYR A 15 -23.80 -8.33 19.71
C TYR A 15 -24.31 -8.21 18.26
N PHE A 16 -23.50 -8.61 17.30
CA PHE A 16 -23.95 -8.76 15.92
C PHE A 16 -25.13 -9.71 15.81
N LEU A 17 -25.06 -10.89 16.43
CA LEU A 17 -26.15 -11.85 16.43
C LEU A 17 -27.42 -11.31 17.07
N GLN A 18 -27.30 -10.56 18.18
CA GLN A 18 -28.44 -9.91 18.83
C GLN A 18 -29.14 -8.89 17.91
N ASN A 19 -28.38 -8.17 17.09
CA ASN A 19 -28.96 -7.22 16.13
C ASN A 19 -29.57 -7.93 14.90
N ALA A 20 -29.03 -9.07 14.51
CA ALA A 20 -29.48 -9.82 13.34
C ALA A 20 -30.71 -10.69 13.60
N TYR A 21 -30.93 -11.15 14.82
CA TYR A 21 -31.93 -12.19 15.17
C TYR A 21 -32.98 -11.69 16.17
N ASP A 22 -34.26 -11.88 15.85
CA ASP A 22 -35.37 -11.41 16.69
C ASP A 22 -35.78 -12.39 17.81
N GLY A 23 -35.11 -13.53 17.91
CA GLY A 23 -35.40 -14.56 18.89
C GLY A 23 -34.55 -14.44 20.16
N GLU A 24 -34.66 -15.42 21.02
CA GLU A 24 -33.85 -15.56 22.21
C GLU A 24 -32.47 -16.14 21.85
N ILE A 25 -31.39 -15.63 22.45
CA ILE A 25 -30.05 -16.17 22.33
C ILE A 25 -29.63 -16.71 23.70
N LEU A 26 -29.55 -18.02 23.82
CA LEU A 26 -29.06 -18.68 25.03
C LEU A 26 -27.54 -18.91 24.93
N GLN A 27 -26.80 -18.38 25.88
CA GLN A 27 -25.36 -18.52 25.93
C GLN A 27 -24.94 -19.74 26.75
N TYR A 28 -24.00 -20.49 26.18
CA TYR A 28 -23.31 -21.62 26.83
C TYR A 28 -21.80 -21.45 26.69
N LEU A 29 -21.03 -22.00 27.64
CA LEU A 29 -19.58 -21.96 27.58
C LEU A 29 -18.99 -23.12 26.79
N THR A 30 -19.68 -24.26 26.79
CA THR A 30 -19.25 -25.47 26.08
C THR A 30 -20.41 -26.09 25.31
N MET A 31 -20.08 -26.91 24.32
CA MET A 31 -21.07 -27.63 23.52
C MET A 31 -21.82 -28.69 24.34
N GLU A 32 -21.16 -29.30 25.32
CA GLU A 32 -21.79 -30.26 26.25
C GLU A 32 -22.87 -29.62 27.10
N ALA A 33 -22.63 -28.39 27.59
CA ALA A 33 -23.62 -27.62 28.35
C ALA A 33 -24.82 -27.25 27.46
N ALA A 34 -24.57 -26.84 26.21
CA ALA A 34 -25.63 -26.62 25.24
C ALA A 34 -26.39 -27.92 24.92
N GLY A 35 -25.69 -29.05 24.78
CA GLY A 35 -26.23 -30.35 24.46
C GLY A 35 -27.17 -30.92 25.54
N ALA A 36 -26.87 -30.70 26.81
CA ALA A 36 -27.76 -31.11 27.92
C ALA A 36 -29.13 -30.43 27.80
N ASP A 37 -29.17 -29.19 27.36
CA ASP A 37 -30.39 -28.43 27.09
C ASP A 37 -31.00 -28.74 25.72
N THR A 38 -30.18 -29.12 24.71
CA THR A 38 -30.62 -29.35 23.31
C THR A 38 -31.50 -30.57 23.18
N LEU A 39 -31.30 -31.58 24.01
CA LEU A 39 -32.18 -32.75 24.06
C LEU A 39 -33.57 -32.42 24.64
N ALA A 40 -33.72 -31.28 25.33
CA ALA A 40 -34.94 -30.80 25.93
C ALA A 40 -35.60 -29.62 25.20
N LYS A 41 -34.85 -28.88 24.39
CA LYS A 41 -35.31 -27.67 23.66
C LYS A 41 -34.99 -27.81 22.16
N GLN A 42 -35.91 -27.37 21.32
CA GLN A 42 -35.65 -27.22 19.90
C GLN A 42 -34.96 -25.86 19.65
N TYR A 43 -33.73 -25.86 19.14
CA TYR A 43 -33.07 -24.67 18.67
C TYR A 43 -33.29 -24.46 17.17
N ASP A 44 -33.46 -23.21 16.76
CA ASP A 44 -33.54 -22.85 15.34
C ASP A 44 -32.14 -22.86 14.70
N ALA A 45 -31.08 -22.60 15.48
CA ALA A 45 -29.69 -22.72 15.07
C ALA A 45 -28.74 -22.86 16.28
N VAL A 46 -27.53 -23.36 16.01
CA VAL A 46 -26.42 -23.40 16.98
C VAL A 46 -25.22 -22.67 16.39
N ILE A 47 -24.63 -21.77 17.16
CA ILE A 47 -23.46 -20.98 16.76
C ILE A 47 -22.37 -21.19 17.80
N ALA A 48 -21.29 -21.86 17.40
CA ALA A 48 -20.15 -22.17 18.24
C ALA A 48 -18.89 -21.42 17.75
N ILE A 49 -18.38 -20.50 18.56
CA ILE A 49 -17.20 -19.70 18.24
C ILE A 49 -15.96 -20.17 19.00
N ALA A 50 -14.79 -19.96 18.39
CA ALA A 50 -13.51 -20.24 19.02
C ALA A 50 -13.19 -19.21 20.13
N PRO A 51 -12.42 -19.60 21.18
CA PRO A 51 -11.91 -18.64 22.15
C PRO A 51 -10.95 -17.65 21.52
N GLU A 52 -10.91 -16.43 22.03
CA GLU A 52 -10.02 -15.37 21.50
C GLU A 52 -8.54 -15.70 21.66
N ASN A 53 -8.20 -16.33 22.78
CA ASN A 53 -6.82 -16.72 23.09
C ASN A 53 -6.80 -18.19 23.54
N GLY A 54 -5.99 -19.01 22.93
CA GLY A 54 -5.77 -20.37 23.40
C GLY A 54 -5.68 -21.42 22.31
N MET A 55 -5.52 -22.66 22.74
CA MET A 55 -5.51 -23.82 21.86
C MET A 55 -6.89 -24.00 21.23
N LEU A 56 -6.88 -24.58 20.05
CA LEU A 56 -8.11 -25.00 19.37
C LEU A 56 -8.95 -25.87 20.29
N PRO A 57 -10.27 -25.62 20.41
CA PRO A 57 -11.13 -26.48 21.19
C PRO A 57 -11.21 -27.86 20.53
N SER A 58 -10.82 -28.90 21.26
CA SER A 58 -11.12 -30.26 20.87
C SER A 58 -12.53 -30.63 21.26
N LEU A 59 -13.19 -31.45 20.46
CA LEU A 59 -14.51 -31.96 20.80
C LEU A 59 -14.38 -33.17 21.73
N SER A 60 -15.06 -33.09 22.88
CA SER A 60 -15.30 -34.26 23.69
C SER A 60 -16.25 -35.25 23.01
N TYR A 61 -16.29 -36.47 23.46
CA TYR A 61 -17.25 -37.47 22.96
C TYR A 61 -18.69 -36.99 23.09
N ALA A 62 -19.06 -36.37 24.21
CA ALA A 62 -20.40 -35.80 24.42
C ALA A 62 -20.69 -34.64 23.45
N GLY A 63 -19.72 -33.76 23.21
CA GLY A 63 -19.84 -32.69 22.22
C GLY A 63 -20.04 -33.23 20.80
N MET A 64 -19.30 -34.28 20.42
CA MET A 64 -19.48 -34.94 19.13
C MET A 64 -20.88 -35.57 18.99
N GLN A 65 -21.41 -36.19 20.05
CA GLN A 65 -22.77 -36.74 20.04
C GLN A 65 -23.81 -35.63 19.85
N CYS A 66 -23.63 -34.47 20.49
CA CYS A 66 -24.53 -33.32 20.32
C CYS A 66 -24.55 -32.84 18.87
N TYR A 67 -23.38 -32.63 18.25
CA TYR A 67 -23.31 -32.25 16.84
C TYR A 67 -23.92 -33.30 15.91
N ALA A 68 -23.66 -34.58 16.17
CA ALA A 68 -24.25 -35.67 15.37
C ALA A 68 -25.79 -35.67 15.45
N GLU A 69 -26.35 -35.39 16.62
CA GLU A 69 -27.81 -35.31 16.79
C GLU A 69 -28.39 -34.07 16.11
N LEU A 70 -27.76 -32.90 16.25
CA LEU A 70 -28.16 -31.66 15.55
C LEU A 70 -28.19 -31.88 14.03
N ARG A 71 -27.21 -32.63 13.53
CA ARG A 71 -27.15 -32.96 12.10
C ARG A 71 -28.30 -33.84 11.65
N LYS A 72 -28.66 -34.87 12.42
CA LYS A 72 -29.83 -35.73 12.13
C LYS A 72 -31.10 -34.95 12.11
N GLN A 73 -31.24 -33.97 12.99
CA GLN A 73 -32.40 -33.09 13.08
C GLN A 73 -32.43 -31.99 12.01
N GLY A 74 -31.32 -31.82 11.24
CA GLY A 74 -31.21 -30.78 10.24
C GLY A 74 -31.09 -29.37 10.80
N VAL A 75 -30.69 -29.21 12.07
CA VAL A 75 -30.54 -27.92 12.70
C VAL A 75 -29.33 -27.18 12.05
N PRO A 76 -29.47 -25.92 11.62
CA PRO A 76 -28.37 -25.14 11.14
C PRO A 76 -27.29 -24.94 12.22
N VAL A 77 -26.05 -25.20 11.87
CA VAL A 77 -24.91 -25.05 12.78
C VAL A 77 -23.82 -24.24 12.12
N TYR A 78 -23.32 -23.24 12.82
CA TYR A 78 -22.04 -22.60 12.55
C TYR A 78 -21.04 -23.01 13.62
N ALA A 79 -19.87 -23.46 13.17
CA ALA A 79 -18.76 -23.81 14.06
C ALA A 79 -17.44 -23.29 13.48
N GLU A 80 -16.56 -22.74 14.33
CA GLU A 80 -15.27 -22.22 13.86
C GLU A 80 -14.10 -22.77 14.66
N MET A 81 -12.98 -23.03 13.96
CA MET A 81 -11.68 -23.34 14.55
C MET A 81 -11.68 -24.51 15.55
N TYR A 82 -12.58 -25.48 15.37
CA TYR A 82 -12.44 -26.73 16.10
C TYR A 82 -11.32 -27.58 15.49
N ASP A 83 -10.56 -28.26 16.32
CA ASP A 83 -9.58 -29.25 15.87
C ASP A 83 -10.34 -30.42 15.19
N ALA A 84 -10.26 -30.46 13.87
CA ALA A 84 -10.87 -31.47 13.03
C ALA A 84 -9.82 -32.45 12.47
N GLY A 85 -8.73 -32.68 13.18
CA GLY A 85 -7.66 -33.61 12.80
C GLY A 85 -8.04 -35.07 12.98
N ASP A 86 -9.03 -35.39 13.82
CA ASP A 86 -9.53 -36.75 13.97
C ASP A 86 -10.66 -37.10 12.98
N TYR A 87 -10.84 -38.39 12.73
CA TYR A 87 -11.81 -38.88 11.76
C TYR A 87 -13.26 -38.47 12.07
N ASN A 88 -13.65 -38.49 13.35
CA ASN A 88 -15.03 -38.21 13.75
C ASN A 88 -15.36 -36.74 13.60
N SER A 89 -14.50 -35.84 14.05
CA SER A 89 -14.63 -34.39 13.86
C SER A 89 -14.64 -34.03 12.37
N ALA A 90 -13.79 -34.67 11.58
CA ALA A 90 -13.75 -34.48 10.15
C ALA A 90 -15.06 -34.88 9.46
N MET A 91 -15.68 -35.96 9.91
CA MET A 91 -16.97 -36.40 9.38
C MET A 91 -18.13 -35.50 9.78
N LEU A 92 -18.04 -34.84 10.94
CA LEU A 92 -19.05 -33.89 11.40
C LEU A 92 -19.02 -32.59 10.58
N PHE A 93 -17.83 -32.05 10.35
CA PHE A 93 -17.68 -30.71 9.74
C PHE A 93 -17.43 -30.74 8.22
N GLY A 94 -17.16 -31.91 7.65
CA GLY A 94 -16.76 -32.02 6.23
C GLY A 94 -15.34 -31.51 5.94
N PHE A 95 -14.55 -31.24 6.98
CA PHE A 95 -13.21 -30.67 6.92
C PHE A 95 -12.22 -31.51 7.73
N ILE A 96 -11.03 -31.73 7.19
CA ILE A 96 -9.91 -32.39 7.90
C ILE A 96 -8.79 -31.37 8.05
N SER A 97 -8.40 -31.03 9.27
CA SER A 97 -7.20 -30.24 9.51
C SER A 97 -5.95 -31.08 9.30
N GLU A 98 -4.97 -30.55 8.58
CA GLU A 98 -3.74 -31.27 8.20
C GLU A 98 -2.51 -30.79 8.97
N SER A 99 -2.59 -29.64 9.62
CA SER A 99 -1.48 -29.07 10.37
C SER A 99 -1.97 -28.07 11.43
N ALA A 100 -1.02 -27.59 12.24
CA ALA A 100 -1.28 -26.50 13.18
C ALA A 100 -1.74 -25.21 12.48
N GLU A 101 -2.32 -24.29 13.24
CA GLU A 101 -2.69 -22.97 12.78
C GLU A 101 -1.54 -22.27 12.04
N ARG A 102 -1.88 -21.58 10.96
CA ARG A 102 -0.96 -20.70 10.22
C ARG A 102 -1.46 -19.28 10.25
N ALA A 103 -0.57 -18.32 10.43
CA ALA A 103 -0.88 -16.92 10.23
C ALA A 103 -1.00 -16.60 8.73
N PHE A 104 -1.94 -15.74 8.37
CA PHE A 104 -1.97 -15.16 7.04
C PHE A 104 -0.73 -14.28 6.81
N TYR A 105 -0.03 -14.54 5.74
CA TYR A 105 1.16 -13.80 5.35
C TYR A 105 1.03 -13.17 3.96
N ASN A 106 0.94 -14.01 2.94
CA ASN A 106 0.76 -13.61 1.55
C ASN A 106 -0.54 -14.17 0.95
N GLU A 107 -1.26 -14.95 1.73
CA GLU A 107 -2.47 -15.61 1.30
C GLU A 107 -3.66 -14.66 1.34
N TYR A 108 -4.63 -14.96 0.51
CA TYR A 108 -5.93 -14.30 0.44
C TYR A 108 -7.04 -15.32 0.54
N LEU A 109 -8.18 -14.85 0.98
CA LEU A 109 -9.41 -15.60 0.89
C LEU A 109 -10.06 -15.31 -0.47
N VAL A 110 -10.50 -16.37 -1.14
CA VAL A 110 -11.23 -16.27 -2.41
C VAL A 110 -12.65 -16.75 -2.19
N TRP A 111 -13.61 -15.85 -2.46
CA TRP A 111 -15.02 -16.10 -2.38
C TRP A 111 -15.71 -15.64 -3.66
N ASP A 112 -16.35 -16.56 -4.37
CA ASP A 112 -17.03 -16.27 -5.65
C ASP A 112 -16.18 -15.44 -6.63
N GLY A 113 -14.89 -15.77 -6.70
CA GLY A 113 -13.91 -15.09 -7.52
C GLY A 113 -13.42 -13.74 -6.97
N ALA A 114 -14.01 -13.22 -5.90
CA ALA A 114 -13.55 -11.98 -5.25
C ALA A 114 -12.50 -12.28 -4.17
N LEU A 115 -11.52 -11.38 -4.04
CA LEU A 115 -10.48 -11.48 -3.03
C LEU A 115 -10.91 -10.77 -1.74
N LEU A 116 -10.62 -11.42 -0.61
CA LEU A 116 -10.78 -10.90 0.73
C LEU A 116 -9.46 -11.07 1.49
N GLN A 117 -9.23 -10.25 2.49
CA GLN A 117 -8.05 -10.34 3.33
C GLN A 117 -8.44 -10.40 4.80
N ALA A 118 -7.68 -11.21 5.56
CA ALA A 118 -7.80 -11.38 7.00
C ALA A 118 -6.41 -11.36 7.65
N ARG A 119 -5.62 -10.29 7.44
CA ARG A 119 -4.28 -10.16 8.04
C ARG A 119 -4.34 -10.19 9.56
N CYS A 120 -3.27 -10.63 10.19
CA CYS A 120 -3.16 -10.85 11.64
C CYS A 120 -4.10 -11.92 12.21
N GLN A 121 -4.86 -12.60 11.39
CA GLN A 121 -5.58 -13.78 11.79
C GLN A 121 -4.78 -15.06 11.47
N THR A 122 -5.23 -16.15 12.05
CA THR A 122 -4.75 -17.49 11.74
C THR A 122 -5.85 -18.30 11.08
N TYR A 123 -5.45 -19.32 10.33
CA TYR A 123 -6.36 -20.31 9.74
C TYR A 123 -5.82 -21.72 9.95
N LEU A 124 -6.70 -22.71 9.87
CA LEU A 124 -6.35 -24.11 9.88
C LEU A 124 -6.17 -24.61 8.44
N PRO A 125 -4.96 -24.93 8.00
CA PRO A 125 -4.78 -25.62 6.73
C PRO A 125 -5.42 -26.99 6.78
N GLY A 126 -6.11 -27.36 5.69
CA GLY A 126 -6.79 -28.64 5.64
C GLY A 126 -7.40 -28.92 4.28
N ARG A 127 -8.18 -29.99 4.21
CA ARG A 127 -8.88 -30.40 3.00
C ARG A 127 -10.31 -30.78 3.28
N LEU A 128 -11.11 -30.83 2.23
CA LEU A 128 -12.47 -31.34 2.34
C LEU A 128 -12.45 -32.85 2.61
N SER A 129 -13.23 -33.29 3.59
CA SER A 129 -13.64 -34.68 3.70
C SER A 129 -14.96 -34.91 2.96
N GLN A 130 -15.88 -33.93 3.07
CA GLN A 130 -17.19 -33.90 2.42
C GLN A 130 -17.68 -32.43 2.30
N GLY A 131 -18.74 -32.22 1.55
CA GLY A 131 -19.34 -30.87 1.40
C GLY A 131 -18.69 -30.02 0.33
N THR A 132 -18.83 -28.72 0.45
CA THR A 132 -18.38 -27.73 -0.54
C THR A 132 -17.62 -26.60 0.15
N ALA A 133 -16.47 -26.22 -0.39
CA ALA A 133 -15.79 -25.01 0.04
C ALA A 133 -16.57 -23.79 -0.46
N LEU A 134 -17.02 -22.95 0.47
CA LEU A 134 -17.62 -21.65 0.17
C LEU A 134 -16.53 -20.60 -0.05
N VAL A 135 -15.45 -20.68 0.73
CA VAL A 135 -14.30 -19.79 0.68
C VAL A 135 -13.04 -20.64 0.70
N SER A 136 -12.05 -20.28 -0.10
CA SER A 136 -10.73 -20.90 -0.09
C SER A 136 -9.63 -19.92 0.32
N VAL A 137 -8.55 -20.43 0.89
CA VAL A 137 -7.28 -19.72 1.08
C VAL A 137 -6.42 -20.02 -0.13
N GLU A 138 -5.96 -18.97 -0.80
CA GLU A 138 -5.10 -19.08 -1.98
C GLU A 138 -3.89 -18.15 -1.82
N ASP A 139 -2.75 -18.56 -2.38
CA ASP A 139 -1.61 -17.64 -2.50
C ASP A 139 -1.82 -16.69 -3.68
N CYS A 140 -1.32 -15.47 -3.56
CA CYS A 140 -1.30 -14.56 -4.69
C CYS A 140 -0.22 -14.93 -5.72
N ILE A 141 -0.49 -14.67 -6.97
CA ILE A 141 0.49 -14.83 -8.06
C ILE A 141 1.76 -14.01 -7.77
N GLY A 142 2.92 -14.58 -8.04
CA GLY A 142 4.21 -13.88 -8.00
C GLY A 142 4.91 -13.79 -6.63
N SER A 143 4.61 -14.67 -5.66
CA SER A 143 5.39 -14.75 -4.42
C SER A 143 6.81 -15.26 -4.66
N HIS A 144 7.81 -14.58 -4.08
CA HIS A 144 9.20 -15.09 -4.07
C HIS A 144 9.35 -16.36 -3.22
N THR A 145 8.51 -16.49 -2.19
CA THR A 145 8.53 -17.66 -1.31
C THR A 145 7.07 -18.06 -1.09
N PRO A 146 6.48 -18.85 -1.99
CA PRO A 146 5.12 -19.29 -1.83
C PRO A 146 5.00 -20.12 -0.56
N VAL A 147 4.20 -19.66 0.38
CA VAL A 147 3.86 -20.41 1.61
C VAL A 147 2.92 -21.56 1.25
N ILE A 148 2.07 -21.32 0.25
CA ILE A 148 1.19 -22.30 -0.36
C ILE A 148 1.65 -22.44 -1.81
N PRO A 149 1.96 -23.66 -2.31
CA PRO A 149 2.18 -23.86 -3.72
C PRO A 149 1.01 -23.31 -4.54
N ALA A 150 1.27 -22.70 -5.68
CA ALA A 150 0.24 -22.08 -6.54
C ALA A 150 -0.91 -23.02 -6.94
N THR A 151 -0.68 -24.33 -6.85
CA THR A 151 -1.67 -25.38 -7.10
C THR A 151 -2.47 -25.78 -5.86
N CYS A 152 -2.10 -25.33 -4.67
CA CYS A 152 -2.76 -25.68 -3.42
C CYS A 152 -3.79 -24.62 -3.03
N LYS A 153 -5.03 -25.08 -2.84
CA LYS A 153 -6.12 -24.30 -2.28
C LYS A 153 -6.59 -24.98 -1.02
N PHE A 154 -6.64 -24.23 0.08
CA PHE A 154 -7.20 -24.74 1.33
C PHE A 154 -8.63 -24.26 1.50
N PRO A 155 -9.60 -25.13 1.81
CA PRO A 155 -10.94 -24.67 2.17
C PRO A 155 -10.88 -23.88 3.48
N ALA A 156 -11.37 -22.62 3.45
CA ALA A 156 -11.44 -21.77 4.62
C ALA A 156 -12.81 -21.84 5.30
N ILE A 157 -13.87 -21.94 4.50
CA ILE A 157 -15.23 -22.08 5.00
C ILE A 157 -15.90 -23.20 4.21
N VAL A 158 -16.47 -24.16 4.92
CA VAL A 158 -17.07 -25.38 4.34
C VAL A 158 -18.55 -25.45 4.70
N ALA A 159 -19.39 -25.68 3.69
CA ALA A 159 -20.79 -26.03 3.89
C ALA A 159 -20.94 -27.55 3.71
N TYR A 160 -21.52 -28.20 4.71
CA TYR A 160 -21.82 -29.62 4.68
C TYR A 160 -23.16 -29.95 5.34
N GLY A 161 -24.16 -30.25 4.53
CA GLY A 161 -25.54 -30.39 4.99
C GLY A 161 -26.06 -29.11 5.64
N SER A 162 -26.56 -29.20 6.86
CA SER A 162 -26.99 -28.05 7.66
C SER A 162 -25.85 -27.33 8.39
N PHE A 163 -24.62 -27.81 8.25
CA PHE A 163 -23.43 -27.27 8.95
C PHE A 163 -22.63 -26.34 8.06
N THR A 164 -22.17 -25.25 8.67
CA THR A 164 -21.13 -24.36 8.14
C THR A 164 -19.95 -24.37 9.11
N TYR A 165 -18.83 -24.84 8.65
CA TYR A 165 -17.58 -24.85 9.42
C TYR A 165 -16.62 -23.79 8.88
N SER A 166 -16.00 -23.05 9.77
CA SER A 166 -14.97 -22.08 9.43
C SER A 166 -13.61 -22.48 10.01
N ALA A 167 -12.62 -22.61 9.14
CA ALA A 167 -11.23 -22.84 9.50
C ALA A 167 -10.50 -21.53 9.89
N LEU A 168 -11.23 -20.42 10.08
CA LEU A 168 -10.74 -19.13 10.56
C LEU A 168 -11.76 -18.52 11.52
N ARG A 169 -11.31 -17.57 12.35
CA ARG A 169 -12.18 -16.92 13.35
C ARG A 169 -13.02 -15.80 12.73
N LEU A 170 -14.19 -16.14 12.16
CA LEU A 170 -15.12 -15.11 11.68
C LEU A 170 -15.71 -14.28 12.84
N SER A 171 -15.69 -14.82 14.07
CA SER A 171 -16.12 -14.08 15.26
C SER A 171 -15.17 -12.98 15.72
N ALA A 172 -13.93 -12.94 15.18
CA ALA A 172 -12.92 -11.95 15.51
C ALA A 172 -12.92 -10.83 14.46
N PHE A 173 -13.79 -9.84 14.67
CA PHE A 173 -13.85 -8.67 13.79
C PHE A 173 -12.66 -7.75 13.99
N ASP A 174 -12.00 -7.38 12.90
CA ASP A 174 -11.02 -6.33 12.87
C ASP A 174 -11.14 -5.51 11.57
N ARG A 175 -11.50 -4.24 11.71
CA ARG A 175 -11.78 -3.36 10.58
C ARG A 175 -10.55 -3.00 9.75
N LEU A 176 -9.35 -3.14 10.31
CA LEU A 176 -8.10 -2.79 9.63
C LEU A 176 -7.44 -4.00 8.98
N THR A 177 -7.88 -5.21 9.31
CA THR A 177 -7.28 -6.45 8.82
C THR A 177 -8.21 -7.29 7.97
N MET A 178 -9.53 -7.07 8.08
CA MET A 178 -10.57 -7.75 7.29
C MET A 178 -11.10 -6.81 6.20
N LEU A 179 -10.46 -6.81 5.04
CA LEU A 179 -10.72 -5.88 3.94
C LEU A 179 -10.99 -6.63 2.62
N PRO A 180 -11.72 -6.06 1.65
CA PRO A 180 -12.50 -4.83 1.73
C PRO A 180 -13.80 -5.04 2.53
N HIS A 181 -14.21 -4.04 3.29
CA HIS A 181 -15.37 -4.10 4.17
C HIS A 181 -16.66 -4.58 3.46
N SER A 182 -16.97 -4.04 2.30
CA SER A 182 -18.20 -4.38 1.57
C SER A 182 -18.29 -5.85 1.17
N ARG A 183 -17.18 -6.48 0.80
CA ARG A 183 -17.14 -7.91 0.46
C ARG A 183 -17.32 -8.78 1.70
N TRP A 184 -16.74 -8.39 2.82
CA TRP A 184 -16.97 -9.07 4.09
C TRP A 184 -18.44 -8.98 4.52
N CYS A 185 -19.06 -7.80 4.42
CA CYS A 185 -20.51 -7.64 4.69
C CYS A 185 -21.35 -8.61 3.84
N GLN A 186 -21.03 -8.74 2.55
CA GLN A 186 -21.74 -9.65 1.65
C GLN A 186 -21.54 -11.12 2.05
N LEU A 187 -20.31 -11.52 2.40
CA LEU A 187 -19.98 -12.88 2.83
C LEU A 187 -20.72 -13.23 4.12
N TYR A 188 -20.72 -12.33 5.12
CA TYR A 188 -21.50 -12.52 6.35
C TYR A 188 -23.00 -12.63 6.06
N GLY A 189 -23.50 -11.77 5.17
CA GLY A 189 -24.88 -11.85 4.70
C GLY A 189 -25.21 -13.22 4.10
N GLU A 190 -24.33 -13.78 3.28
CA GLU A 190 -24.52 -15.08 2.64
C GLU A 190 -24.50 -16.25 3.63
N ILE A 191 -23.59 -16.22 4.60
CA ILE A 191 -23.43 -17.30 5.58
C ILE A 191 -24.55 -17.24 6.63
N PHE A 192 -24.68 -16.10 7.30
CA PHE A 192 -25.50 -16.02 8.51
C PHE A 192 -26.99 -15.84 8.22
N SER A 193 -27.39 -15.37 7.02
CA SER A 193 -28.81 -15.39 6.65
C SER A 193 -29.37 -16.82 6.61
N LYS A 194 -28.59 -17.76 6.10
CA LYS A 194 -28.99 -19.19 6.03
C LYS A 194 -29.04 -19.83 7.41
N ILE A 195 -28.06 -19.51 8.27
CA ILE A 195 -27.98 -20.07 9.62
C ILE A 195 -29.10 -19.54 10.52
N LEU A 196 -29.33 -18.22 10.49
CA LEU A 196 -30.30 -17.55 11.34
C LEU A 196 -31.73 -17.61 10.79
N GLY A 197 -31.94 -18.02 9.53
CA GLY A 197 -33.24 -18.01 8.88
C GLY A 197 -33.84 -16.60 8.73
N VAL A 198 -33.00 -15.59 8.49
CA VAL A 198 -33.36 -14.17 8.28
C VAL A 198 -32.91 -13.68 6.92
N SER A 199 -33.34 -12.49 6.50
CA SER A 199 -32.91 -11.94 5.22
C SER A 199 -31.41 -11.56 5.23
N LYS A 200 -30.79 -11.58 4.05
CA LYS A 200 -29.39 -11.21 3.85
C LYS A 200 -29.16 -9.73 4.22
N GLU A 201 -30.08 -8.86 3.83
CA GLU A 201 -30.03 -7.43 4.10
C GLU A 201 -29.99 -7.14 5.60
N ARG A 202 -30.82 -7.85 6.37
CA ARG A 202 -30.82 -7.74 7.83
C ARG A 202 -29.50 -8.14 8.46
N VAL A 203 -28.90 -9.24 7.98
CA VAL A 203 -27.57 -9.68 8.47
C VAL A 203 -26.51 -8.64 8.14
N VAL A 204 -26.52 -8.09 6.92
CA VAL A 204 -25.58 -7.04 6.50
C VAL A 204 -25.76 -5.78 7.35
N GLU A 205 -26.99 -5.35 7.59
CA GLU A 205 -27.28 -4.18 8.43
C GLU A 205 -26.79 -4.39 9.87
N ALA A 206 -27.10 -5.55 10.46
CA ALA A 206 -26.62 -5.89 11.80
C ALA A 206 -25.10 -5.96 11.88
N PHE A 207 -24.44 -6.51 10.86
CA PHE A 207 -22.98 -6.56 10.79
C PHE A 207 -22.37 -5.16 10.70
N CYS A 208 -22.89 -4.31 9.82
CA CYS A 208 -22.45 -2.92 9.69
C CYS A 208 -22.69 -2.07 10.95
N SER A 209 -23.66 -2.44 11.79
CA SER A 209 -23.92 -1.74 13.06
C SER A 209 -22.84 -1.98 14.11
N VAL A 210 -22.17 -3.13 14.08
CA VAL A 210 -21.10 -3.50 15.03
C VAL A 210 -19.70 -3.39 14.45
N TRP A 211 -19.59 -3.40 13.12
CA TRP A 211 -18.30 -3.34 12.42
C TRP A 211 -18.32 -2.30 11.30
N GLN A 212 -17.71 -1.17 11.56
CA GLN A 212 -17.68 -0.05 10.63
C GLN A 212 -16.45 -0.12 9.72
N LYS A 213 -16.63 0.30 8.46
CA LYS A 213 -15.49 0.48 7.53
C LYS A 213 -14.51 1.52 8.05
N PRO A 214 -13.23 1.47 7.61
CA PRO A 214 -12.26 2.52 7.89
C PRO A 214 -12.82 3.90 7.56
N LYS A 215 -12.64 4.85 8.48
CA LYS A 215 -13.19 6.19 8.34
C LYS A 215 -12.31 7.04 7.43
N LEU A 216 -12.90 7.60 6.38
CA LEU A 216 -12.24 8.48 5.42
C LEU A 216 -12.69 9.92 5.61
N ALA A 217 -11.84 10.86 5.19
CA ALA A 217 -12.08 12.29 5.36
C ALA A 217 -13.28 12.80 4.53
N GLY A 218 -13.47 12.26 3.31
CA GLY A 218 -14.58 12.63 2.45
C GLY A 218 -14.49 14.06 1.92
N ARG A 219 -15.59 14.52 1.34
CA ARG A 219 -15.65 15.76 0.55
C ARG A 219 -15.38 17.06 1.34
N GLU A 220 -15.53 17.04 2.65
CA GLU A 220 -15.29 18.22 3.51
C GLU A 220 -13.80 18.48 3.76
N ASN A 221 -12.90 17.56 3.36
CA ASN A 221 -11.47 17.69 3.57
C ASN A 221 -10.88 18.78 2.66
N THR A 222 -10.11 19.70 3.25
CA THR A 222 -9.39 20.76 2.54
C THR A 222 -7.90 20.44 2.50
N VAL A 223 -7.16 21.10 1.60
CA VAL A 223 -5.71 20.98 1.53
C VAL A 223 -5.08 21.30 2.88
N LYS A 224 -5.44 22.44 3.48
CA LYS A 224 -4.89 22.86 4.77
C LYS A 224 -5.11 21.80 5.85
N THR A 225 -6.34 21.30 5.98
CA THR A 225 -6.68 20.29 6.99
C THR A 225 -5.95 18.98 6.73
N ALA A 226 -5.82 18.57 5.46
CA ALA A 226 -5.10 17.35 5.09
C ALA A 226 -3.61 17.45 5.42
N VAL A 227 -2.99 18.60 5.14
CA VAL A 227 -1.58 18.88 5.48
C VAL A 227 -1.36 18.88 7.00
N GLU A 228 -2.23 19.57 7.76
CA GLU A 228 -2.15 19.58 9.22
C GLU A 228 -2.22 18.18 9.82
N ARG A 229 -3.15 17.34 9.33
CA ARG A 229 -3.28 15.95 9.77
C ARG A 229 -2.05 15.12 9.41
N ALA A 230 -1.54 15.27 8.18
CA ALA A 230 -0.36 14.54 7.72
C ALA A 230 0.90 14.89 8.54
N VAL A 231 1.11 16.17 8.83
CA VAL A 231 2.20 16.61 9.71
C VAL A 231 2.04 16.05 11.12
N ASN A 232 0.84 16.15 11.70
CA ASN A 232 0.57 15.60 13.03
C ASN A 232 0.71 14.08 13.07
N TRP A 233 0.39 13.39 11.97
CA TRP A 233 0.57 11.94 11.86
C TRP A 233 2.04 11.52 12.07
N HIS A 234 3.01 12.23 11.52
CA HIS A 234 4.44 11.90 11.72
C HIS A 234 4.83 11.82 13.20
N PHE A 235 4.27 12.70 14.02
CA PHE A 235 4.52 12.67 15.47
C PHE A 235 3.66 11.63 16.18
N ASN A 236 2.38 11.53 15.83
CA ASN A 236 1.44 10.63 16.49
C ASN A 236 1.70 9.15 16.16
N SER A 237 2.20 8.84 14.96
CA SER A 237 2.54 7.48 14.54
C SER A 237 3.76 6.91 15.28
N GLY A 238 4.58 7.78 15.86
CA GLY A 238 5.85 7.39 16.45
C GLY A 238 7.00 7.28 15.44
N LEU A 239 6.82 7.74 14.19
CA LEU A 239 7.91 7.74 13.21
C LEU A 239 8.99 8.77 13.57
N MET A 240 8.59 9.98 14.02
CA MET A 240 9.54 10.99 14.43
C MET A 240 10.22 10.60 15.73
N GLN A 241 11.54 10.58 15.72
CA GLN A 241 12.40 10.28 16.86
C GLN A 241 13.19 11.53 17.28
N SER A 242 13.88 11.49 18.41
CA SER A 242 14.83 12.51 18.82
C SER A 242 15.97 12.68 17.81
N GLU A 243 16.33 11.61 17.14
CA GLU A 243 17.33 11.57 16.08
C GLU A 243 16.77 10.77 14.89
N GLY A 244 16.44 11.48 13.80
CA GLY A 244 15.94 10.86 12.58
C GLY A 244 14.43 10.62 12.52
N CYS A 245 14.03 9.86 11.54
CA CYS A 245 12.65 9.46 11.29
C CYS A 245 12.62 8.02 10.78
N TYR A 246 11.77 7.20 11.38
CA TYR A 246 11.53 5.83 10.92
C TYR A 246 10.80 5.80 9.59
N GLU A 247 10.85 4.67 8.91
CA GLU A 247 10.40 4.55 7.54
C GLU A 247 8.88 4.52 7.40
N MET A 248 8.20 3.65 8.18
CA MET A 248 6.77 3.44 8.05
C MET A 248 6.13 2.76 9.25
N ILE A 249 4.80 2.75 9.26
CA ILE A 249 3.96 1.97 10.17
C ILE A 249 3.06 1.03 9.36
N ARG A 250 2.91 -0.20 9.81
CA ARG A 250 1.93 -1.13 9.26
C ARG A 250 0.56 -0.88 9.89
N SER A 251 -0.49 -0.80 9.08
CA SER A 251 -1.82 -0.49 9.60
C SER A 251 -2.48 -1.65 10.34
N HIS A 252 -2.09 -2.89 10.05
CA HIS A 252 -2.76 -4.07 10.57
C HIS A 252 -2.28 -4.50 11.96
N ASP A 253 -1.05 -4.19 12.35
CA ASP A 253 -0.49 -4.52 13.66
C ASP A 253 0.21 -3.33 14.35
N LEU A 254 0.21 -2.18 13.68
CA LEU A 254 0.76 -0.91 14.16
C LEU A 254 2.26 -0.98 14.49
N GLN A 255 2.97 -1.94 13.92
CA GLN A 255 4.41 -2.05 14.09
C GLN A 255 5.13 -1.05 13.20
N LEU A 256 6.15 -0.42 13.78
CA LEU A 256 7.06 0.48 13.10
C LEU A 256 8.18 -0.31 12.43
N ARG A 257 8.60 0.13 11.26
CA ARG A 257 9.87 -0.28 10.66
C ARG A 257 10.96 0.71 11.10
N HIS A 258 11.81 0.25 11.99
CA HIS A 258 12.81 1.06 12.69
C HIS A 258 14.07 1.31 11.83
N ASN A 259 13.90 1.60 10.55
CA ASN A 259 14.99 1.96 9.65
C ASN A 259 15.01 3.47 9.45
N HIS A 260 16.19 4.07 9.48
CA HIS A 260 16.41 5.44 9.02
C HIS A 260 16.77 5.40 7.54
N ARG A 261 15.78 5.63 6.71
CA ARG A 261 15.93 5.68 5.27
C ARG A 261 16.13 7.14 4.83
N VAL A 262 17.16 7.38 3.99
CA VAL A 262 17.61 8.76 3.69
C VAL A 262 16.53 9.55 2.97
N ASP A 263 15.95 9.00 1.93
CA ASP A 263 14.88 9.64 1.17
C ASP A 263 13.61 9.92 2.01
N VAL A 264 13.28 9.04 2.96
CA VAL A 264 12.19 9.28 3.91
C VAL A 264 12.50 10.48 4.80
N MET A 265 13.72 10.57 5.33
CA MET A 265 14.14 11.68 6.18
C MET A 265 14.16 13.02 5.41
N LEU A 266 14.72 13.03 4.20
CA LEU A 266 14.84 14.24 3.39
C LEU A 266 13.48 14.74 2.88
N LEU A 267 12.59 13.82 2.45
CA LEU A 267 11.23 14.17 2.05
C LEU A 267 10.38 14.67 3.22
N THR A 268 10.52 14.04 4.39
CA THR A 268 9.87 14.52 5.62
C THR A 268 10.40 15.91 6.01
N ALA A 269 11.71 16.16 5.86
CA ALA A 269 12.32 17.45 6.08
C ALA A 269 11.76 18.53 5.13
N ALA A 270 11.64 18.19 3.84
CA ALA A 270 11.04 19.10 2.84
C ALA A 270 9.59 19.42 3.17
N LEU A 271 8.80 18.41 3.56
CA LEU A 271 7.43 18.61 4.05
C LEU A 271 7.41 19.56 5.26
N PHE A 272 8.21 19.30 6.29
CA PHE A 272 8.18 20.08 7.52
C PHE A 272 8.61 21.54 7.31
N CYS A 273 9.63 21.78 6.49
CA CYS A 273 10.04 23.15 6.15
C CYS A 273 8.94 23.91 5.39
N SER A 274 8.27 23.25 4.43
CA SER A 274 7.19 23.88 3.67
C SER A 274 5.92 24.05 4.50
N ALA A 275 5.51 23.01 5.21
CA ALA A 275 4.33 23.06 6.08
C ALA A 275 4.53 24.03 7.26
N GLY A 276 5.75 24.18 7.76
CA GLY A 276 6.10 25.16 8.79
C GLY A 276 5.76 26.57 8.36
N LYS A 277 6.11 26.94 7.12
CA LYS A 277 5.76 28.24 6.52
C LYS A 277 4.27 28.35 6.22
N TYR A 278 3.70 27.34 5.57
CA TYR A 278 2.30 27.30 5.16
C TYR A 278 1.33 27.39 6.36
N LEU A 279 1.64 26.70 7.46
CA LEU A 279 0.84 26.68 8.69
C LEU A 279 1.29 27.69 9.74
N CYS A 280 2.32 28.50 9.46
CA CYS A 280 2.94 29.43 10.41
C CYS A 280 3.42 28.74 11.70
N ARG A 281 4.06 27.56 11.58
CA ARG A 281 4.53 26.73 12.69
C ARG A 281 6.06 26.55 12.62
N LYS A 282 6.81 27.51 13.17
CA LYS A 282 8.29 27.56 13.13
C LYS A 282 8.96 26.28 13.64
N ALA A 283 8.41 25.62 14.66
CA ALA A 283 8.94 24.38 15.19
C ALA A 283 9.01 23.24 14.15
N LEU A 284 8.12 23.24 13.14
CA LEU A 284 8.21 22.28 12.03
C LEU A 284 9.44 22.54 11.15
N GLU A 285 9.74 23.80 10.86
CA GLU A 285 10.93 24.16 10.08
C GLU A 285 12.21 23.71 10.81
N GLU A 286 12.25 23.88 12.13
CA GLU A 286 13.37 23.46 12.97
C GLU A 286 13.53 21.93 12.95
N ASN A 287 12.42 21.19 13.08
CA ASN A 287 12.43 19.73 12.96
C ASN A 287 12.89 19.27 11.56
N GLY A 288 12.41 19.93 10.49
CA GLY A 288 12.85 19.62 9.13
C GLY A 288 14.37 19.80 8.95
N LYS A 289 14.92 20.92 9.40
CA LYS A 289 16.37 21.16 9.36
C LYS A 289 17.16 20.14 10.18
N ALA A 290 16.65 19.76 11.35
CA ALA A 290 17.29 18.76 12.21
C ALA A 290 17.40 17.39 11.54
N LEU A 291 16.42 16.98 10.73
CA LEU A 291 16.50 15.74 9.95
C LEU A 291 17.61 15.78 8.90
N VAL A 292 17.78 16.89 8.19
CA VAL A 292 18.87 17.05 7.23
C VAL A 292 20.23 17.09 7.92
N ASP A 293 20.35 17.83 9.02
CA ASP A 293 21.58 17.88 9.82
C ASP A 293 21.94 16.50 10.39
N HIS A 294 20.93 15.66 10.71
CA HIS A 294 21.15 14.26 11.08
C HIS A 294 21.78 13.46 9.93
N CYS A 295 21.22 13.56 8.72
CA CYS A 295 21.81 12.90 7.54
C CYS A 295 23.25 13.31 7.28
N PHE A 296 23.55 14.63 7.38
CA PHE A 296 24.92 15.13 7.21
C PHE A 296 25.87 14.65 8.32
N ARG A 297 25.43 14.65 9.57
CA ARG A 297 26.23 14.20 10.72
C ARG A 297 26.62 12.72 10.59
N LEU A 298 25.74 11.89 10.04
CA LEU A 298 25.98 10.47 9.82
C LEU A 298 26.76 10.18 8.52
N GLY A 299 27.03 11.19 7.70
CA GLY A 299 27.72 11.00 6.43
C GLY A 299 26.94 10.11 5.45
N LEU A 300 25.61 10.30 5.36
CA LEU A 300 24.74 9.49 4.51
C LEU A 300 24.79 9.91 3.02
N GLN A 301 25.59 10.90 2.68
CA GLN A 301 26.03 11.21 1.31
C GLN A 301 27.54 11.02 1.23
N GLU A 302 28.03 10.28 0.26
CA GLU A 302 29.47 10.11 0.04
C GLU A 302 30.12 11.44 -0.35
N THR A 303 31.24 11.79 0.30
CA THR A 303 31.90 13.07 0.10
C THR A 303 33.14 12.98 -0.78
N ASP A 304 33.70 11.78 -1.00
CA ASP A 304 34.91 11.55 -1.73
C ASP A 304 34.87 10.27 -2.58
N GLY A 305 35.96 10.02 -3.33
CA GLY A 305 36.08 8.83 -4.15
C GLY A 305 35.19 8.82 -5.40
N ALA A 306 35.10 7.66 -6.03
CA ALA A 306 34.32 7.47 -7.27
C ALA A 306 32.81 7.69 -7.09
N ASN A 307 32.32 7.52 -5.88
CA ASN A 307 30.91 7.62 -5.55
C ASN A 307 30.54 8.94 -4.83
N ALA A 308 31.45 9.92 -4.77
CA ALA A 308 31.18 11.20 -4.18
C ALA A 308 29.86 11.81 -4.72
N GLY A 309 28.98 12.23 -3.83
CA GLY A 309 27.66 12.79 -4.15
C GLY A 309 26.49 11.81 -4.05
N ILE A 310 26.73 10.50 -4.01
CA ILE A 310 25.68 9.48 -3.91
C ILE A 310 25.17 9.38 -2.48
N PHE A 311 23.87 9.34 -2.32
CA PHE A 311 23.21 9.05 -1.05
C PHE A 311 23.05 7.55 -0.82
N HIS A 312 23.18 7.14 0.45
CA HIS A 312 22.87 5.80 0.90
C HIS A 312 21.35 5.59 0.94
N TRP A 313 20.92 4.33 0.82
CA TRP A 313 19.52 3.98 1.00
C TRP A 313 19.10 4.06 2.47
N TYR A 314 19.92 3.44 3.35
CA TYR A 314 19.70 3.40 4.80
C TYR A 314 20.92 3.86 5.58
N GLU A 315 20.69 4.32 6.82
CA GLU A 315 21.74 4.37 7.83
C GLU A 315 22.32 2.98 8.04
N THR A 316 23.63 2.88 8.00
CA THR A 316 24.36 1.60 8.00
C THR A 316 24.81 1.15 9.39
N PHE A 317 24.58 1.95 10.43
CA PHE A 317 25.01 1.67 11.81
C PHE A 317 26.50 1.30 11.94
N GLY A 318 27.35 1.96 11.15
CA GLY A 318 28.80 1.71 11.11
C GLY A 318 29.24 0.49 10.29
N LEU A 319 28.31 -0.18 9.59
CA LEU A 319 28.68 -1.23 8.66
C LEU A 319 29.38 -0.63 7.41
N ASN A 320 30.35 -1.34 6.88
CA ASN A 320 31.16 -0.89 5.75
C ASN A 320 30.48 -1.04 4.38
N ARG A 321 29.19 -1.40 4.34
CA ARG A 321 28.41 -1.55 3.11
C ARG A 321 27.18 -0.68 3.15
N ALA A 322 26.94 0.04 2.07
CA ALA A 322 25.72 0.80 1.84
C ALA A 322 25.10 0.36 0.52
N THR A 323 23.77 0.26 0.49
CA THR A 323 23.01 0.08 -0.75
C THR A 323 22.57 1.45 -1.26
N CYS A 324 22.60 1.64 -2.58
CA CYS A 324 22.21 2.87 -3.24
C CYS A 324 21.31 2.55 -4.43
N TYR A 325 20.25 3.35 -4.59
CA TYR A 325 19.31 3.25 -5.72
C TYR A 325 19.26 4.58 -6.46
N SER A 326 19.22 4.53 -7.79
CA SER A 326 19.15 5.74 -8.62
C SER A 326 17.83 6.49 -8.42
N SER A 327 16.72 5.78 -8.29
CA SER A 327 15.40 6.37 -8.03
C SER A 327 15.35 7.11 -6.70
N ASP A 328 15.90 6.53 -5.64
CA ASP A 328 15.91 7.14 -4.31
C ASP A 328 16.83 8.36 -4.30
N ASN A 329 18.03 8.26 -4.87
CA ASN A 329 18.93 9.40 -5.05
C ASN A 329 18.29 10.55 -5.84
N GLY A 330 17.45 10.23 -6.84
CA GLY A 330 16.66 11.24 -7.55
C GLY A 330 15.74 12.01 -6.62
N ARG A 331 15.07 11.32 -5.70
CA ARG A 331 14.18 11.93 -4.70
C ARG A 331 14.94 12.69 -3.64
N ASP A 332 16.08 12.19 -3.21
CA ASP A 332 17.00 12.91 -2.32
C ASP A 332 17.39 14.26 -2.92
N GLY A 333 17.80 14.25 -4.19
CA GLY A 333 18.13 15.48 -4.93
C GLY A 333 16.95 16.45 -5.06
N MET A 334 15.76 15.95 -5.37
CA MET A 334 14.53 16.77 -5.42
C MET A 334 14.21 17.38 -4.06
N ALA A 335 14.30 16.62 -2.99
CA ALA A 335 14.06 17.08 -1.63
C ALA A 335 15.07 18.17 -1.23
N MET A 336 16.36 17.96 -1.50
CA MET A 336 17.41 18.92 -1.21
C MET A 336 17.28 20.23 -2.03
N LEU A 337 16.90 20.15 -3.31
CA LEU A 337 16.58 21.32 -4.12
C LEU A 337 15.40 22.12 -3.54
N HIS A 338 14.35 21.41 -3.15
CA HIS A 338 13.18 22.00 -2.54
C HIS A 338 13.52 22.67 -1.19
N LEU A 339 14.33 22.00 -0.37
CA LEU A 339 14.84 22.53 0.89
C LEU A 339 15.70 23.79 0.66
N TYR A 340 16.61 23.78 -0.34
CA TYR A 340 17.38 24.98 -0.70
C TYR A 340 16.46 26.15 -1.05
N ARG A 341 15.50 25.94 -1.95
CA ARG A 341 14.54 27.00 -2.35
C ARG A 341 13.68 27.50 -1.18
N THR A 342 13.37 26.60 -0.25
CA THR A 342 12.53 26.92 0.90
C THR A 342 13.29 27.64 2.00
N THR A 343 14.55 27.29 2.25
CA THR A 343 15.33 27.75 3.41
C THR A 343 16.45 28.73 3.06
N GLY A 344 16.97 28.68 1.83
CA GLY A 344 18.16 29.43 1.39
C GLY A 344 19.49 28.83 1.89
N ASP A 345 19.50 27.65 2.50
CA ASP A 345 20.72 27.03 3.02
C ASP A 345 21.55 26.44 1.87
N VAL A 346 22.70 27.07 1.57
CA VAL A 346 23.57 26.71 0.45
C VAL A 346 24.12 25.27 0.55
N ARG A 347 24.25 24.71 1.75
CA ARG A 347 24.72 23.33 1.95
C ARG A 347 23.84 22.33 1.18
N TYR A 348 22.54 22.60 1.08
CA TYR A 348 21.61 21.75 0.34
C TYR A 348 21.86 21.82 -1.16
N PHE A 349 22.15 23.00 -1.70
CA PHE A 349 22.50 23.14 -3.10
C PHE A 349 23.87 22.50 -3.43
N ASP A 350 24.85 22.63 -2.56
CA ASP A 350 26.15 21.97 -2.74
C ASP A 350 26.03 20.45 -2.73
N SER A 351 25.16 19.90 -1.88
CA SER A 351 24.82 18.48 -1.88
C SER A 351 24.20 18.03 -3.21
N VAL A 352 23.27 18.81 -3.78
CA VAL A 352 22.65 18.51 -5.09
C VAL A 352 23.67 18.60 -6.23
N LYS A 353 24.59 19.58 -6.19
CA LYS A 353 25.67 19.65 -7.20
C LYS A 353 26.55 18.41 -7.17
N ALA A 354 26.92 17.96 -5.96
CA ALA A 354 27.69 16.72 -5.80
C ALA A 354 26.94 15.50 -6.37
N LEU A 355 25.64 15.42 -6.13
CA LEU A 355 24.78 14.37 -6.70
C LEU A 355 24.69 14.47 -8.24
N GLY A 356 24.56 15.68 -8.80
CA GLY A 356 24.57 15.89 -10.25
C GLY A 356 25.86 15.39 -10.92
N GLU A 357 27.03 15.69 -10.32
CA GLU A 357 28.31 15.16 -10.79
C GLU A 357 28.37 13.62 -10.66
N ALA A 358 27.80 13.07 -9.61
CA ALA A 358 27.69 11.62 -9.45
C ALA A 358 26.82 10.99 -10.55
N TYR A 359 25.72 11.61 -10.92
CA TYR A 359 24.87 11.15 -12.01
C TYR A 359 25.59 11.13 -13.36
N LEU A 360 26.36 12.18 -13.68
CA LEU A 360 27.17 12.22 -14.90
C LEU A 360 28.19 11.07 -14.94
N ARG A 361 28.79 10.73 -13.80
CA ARG A 361 29.70 9.57 -13.70
C ARG A 361 28.95 8.25 -13.80
N TRP A 362 27.78 8.14 -13.19
CA TRP A 362 26.97 6.92 -13.13
C TRP A 362 26.39 6.52 -14.49
N THR A 363 26.11 7.50 -15.36
CA THR A 363 25.67 7.26 -16.74
C THR A 363 26.84 7.08 -17.73
N GLU A 364 28.00 7.69 -17.45
CA GLU A 364 29.18 7.68 -18.33
C GLU A 364 28.88 8.02 -19.80
N GLY A 365 28.05 9.03 -20.04
CA GLY A 365 27.63 9.44 -21.37
C GLY A 365 26.65 8.48 -22.06
N SER A 366 26.13 7.47 -21.38
CA SER A 366 25.00 6.68 -21.83
C SER A 366 23.69 7.40 -21.52
N ALA A 367 22.63 7.09 -22.29
CA ALA A 367 21.29 7.56 -21.98
C ALA A 367 20.76 7.04 -20.65
N TYR A 368 21.33 5.95 -20.16
CA TYR A 368 20.85 5.21 -18.99
C TYR A 368 21.96 4.97 -17.98
N PHE A 369 21.57 4.75 -16.73
CA PHE A 369 22.50 4.28 -15.70
C PHE A 369 23.10 2.94 -16.08
N LYS A 370 24.37 2.73 -15.76
CA LYS A 370 25.00 1.41 -15.88
C LYS A 370 24.25 0.35 -15.07
N THR A 371 23.73 0.75 -13.92
CA THR A 371 22.89 -0.07 -13.06
C THR A 371 21.95 0.83 -12.26
N PRO A 372 20.68 0.42 -12.04
CA PRO A 372 19.74 1.18 -11.23
C PRO A 372 20.05 1.12 -9.73
N SER A 373 20.85 0.13 -9.29
CA SER A 373 21.23 -0.05 -7.88
C SER A 373 22.61 -0.67 -7.76
N PHE A 374 23.29 -0.37 -6.68
CA PHE A 374 24.59 -0.97 -6.36
C PHE A 374 24.86 -0.94 -4.85
N SER A 375 25.79 -1.78 -4.41
CA SER A 375 26.32 -1.76 -3.04
C SER A 375 27.67 -1.09 -3.02
N LEU A 376 27.86 -0.15 -2.11
CA LEU A 376 29.14 0.49 -1.83
C LEU A 376 29.86 -0.28 -0.73
N SER A 377 31.16 -0.54 -0.93
CA SER A 377 32.07 -0.93 0.14
C SER A 377 32.89 0.30 0.54
N ARG A 378 32.77 0.76 1.77
CA ARG A 378 33.55 1.89 2.30
C ARG A 378 35.03 1.57 2.44
N ASP A 379 35.39 0.30 2.65
CA ASP A 379 36.79 -0.12 2.82
C ASP A 379 37.59 -0.10 1.53
N THR A 380 36.96 -0.41 0.40
CA THR A 380 37.61 -0.53 -0.89
C THR A 380 37.26 0.59 -1.86
N LEU A 381 36.20 1.37 -1.57
CA LEU A 381 35.57 2.30 -2.50
C LEU A 381 35.14 1.64 -3.83
N GLU A 382 35.12 0.32 -3.87
CA GLU A 382 34.72 -0.44 -5.05
C GLU A 382 33.21 -0.54 -5.11
N THR A 383 32.69 -0.16 -6.25
CA THR A 383 31.27 -0.35 -6.58
C THR A 383 31.09 -1.81 -6.97
N VAL A 384 30.34 -2.57 -6.15
CA VAL A 384 29.91 -3.91 -6.55
C VAL A 384 28.76 -3.74 -7.52
N VAL A 385 29.05 -3.73 -8.81
CA VAL A 385 28.06 -3.61 -9.87
C VAL A 385 27.34 -4.96 -10.02
N PRO A 386 25.99 -5.02 -9.98
CA PRO A 386 25.28 -6.22 -10.41
C PRO A 386 25.63 -6.55 -11.86
N THR A 387 25.89 -7.80 -12.14
CA THR A 387 26.43 -8.28 -13.42
C THR A 387 25.45 -8.20 -14.59
N GLU A 388 24.20 -7.74 -14.38
CA GLU A 388 23.22 -7.62 -15.43
C GLU A 388 22.66 -6.20 -15.52
N PRO A 389 22.68 -5.57 -16.72
CA PRO A 389 21.96 -4.31 -16.94
C PRO A 389 20.47 -4.57 -16.87
N ARG A 390 19.82 -4.07 -15.83
CA ARG A 390 18.36 -4.20 -15.69
C ARG A 390 17.67 -2.92 -16.13
N ILE A 391 16.79 -3.09 -17.09
CA ILE A 391 15.64 -2.26 -17.46
C ILE A 391 15.95 -0.78 -17.62
N ASN A 392 16.05 -0.36 -18.85
CA ASN A 392 16.00 1.04 -19.28
C ASN A 392 14.58 1.58 -19.12
N ALA A 393 14.18 1.93 -17.90
CA ALA A 393 12.84 2.37 -17.61
C ALA A 393 12.82 3.78 -16.99
N PRO A 394 11.86 4.63 -17.36
CA PRO A 394 11.70 5.98 -16.81
C PRO A 394 11.66 6.02 -15.27
N VAL A 395 11.24 4.93 -14.65
CA VAL A 395 11.17 4.78 -13.20
C VAL A 395 12.45 5.12 -12.45
N PHE A 396 13.61 4.93 -13.07
CA PHE A 396 14.89 5.20 -12.44
C PHE A 396 15.42 6.61 -12.72
N TYR A 397 14.74 7.39 -13.59
CA TYR A 397 15.25 8.65 -14.13
C TYR A 397 14.43 9.89 -13.78
N GLU A 398 13.22 9.76 -13.27
CA GLU A 398 12.32 10.90 -13.02
C GLU A 398 12.94 11.97 -12.10
N GLY A 399 13.46 11.52 -10.95
CA GLY A 399 14.10 12.43 -10.00
C GLY A 399 15.40 13.02 -10.55
N MET A 400 16.18 12.20 -11.28
CA MET A 400 17.37 12.68 -11.97
C MET A 400 17.03 13.76 -12.99
N ALA A 401 15.97 13.60 -13.79
CA ALA A 401 15.57 14.59 -14.78
C ALA A 401 15.26 15.95 -14.14
N ILE A 402 14.51 15.97 -13.03
CA ILE A 402 14.24 17.19 -12.25
C ILE A 402 15.53 17.80 -11.71
N VAL A 403 16.44 16.98 -11.16
CA VAL A 403 17.73 17.44 -10.62
C VAL A 403 18.60 18.06 -11.72
N LEU A 404 18.79 17.37 -12.86
CA LEU A 404 19.61 17.85 -13.96
C LEU A 404 19.06 19.12 -14.59
N ALA A 405 17.73 19.20 -14.79
CA ALA A 405 17.07 20.39 -15.31
C ALA A 405 17.30 21.62 -14.40
N ASN A 406 17.12 21.45 -13.09
CA ASN A 406 17.37 22.51 -12.13
C ASN A 406 18.87 22.89 -12.06
N LEU A 407 19.78 21.93 -12.03
CA LEU A 407 21.21 22.21 -12.03
C LEU A 407 21.63 22.97 -13.27
N TYR A 408 21.13 22.59 -14.46
CA TYR A 408 21.39 23.36 -15.68
C TYR A 408 20.88 24.81 -15.55
N ARG A 409 19.63 25.02 -15.11
CA ARG A 409 19.04 26.37 -14.93
C ARG A 409 19.83 27.20 -13.93
N MET A 410 20.31 26.61 -12.83
CA MET A 410 20.98 27.33 -11.74
C MET A 410 22.48 27.54 -11.97
N THR A 411 23.14 26.69 -12.76
CA THR A 411 24.60 26.78 -12.96
C THR A 411 25.03 27.15 -14.38
N GLY A 412 24.16 26.99 -15.36
CA GLY A 412 24.50 27.13 -16.78
C GLY A 412 25.36 25.99 -17.34
N ASP A 413 25.69 24.98 -16.55
CA ASP A 413 26.54 23.88 -16.98
C ASP A 413 25.83 22.95 -17.97
N ARG A 414 26.25 23.02 -19.23
CA ARG A 414 25.65 22.28 -20.34
C ARG A 414 25.79 20.77 -20.23
N ARG A 415 26.67 20.23 -19.40
CA ARG A 415 26.81 18.76 -19.21
C ARG A 415 25.48 18.17 -18.66
N TYR A 416 24.82 18.87 -17.74
CA TYR A 416 23.51 18.47 -17.19
C TYR A 416 22.42 18.48 -18.27
N TRP A 417 22.37 19.50 -19.10
CA TRP A 417 21.46 19.60 -20.23
C TRP A 417 21.70 18.48 -21.25
N GLN A 418 22.97 18.21 -21.61
CA GLN A 418 23.33 17.17 -22.57
C GLN A 418 22.90 15.79 -22.07
N GLN A 419 23.14 15.48 -20.79
CA GLN A 419 22.75 14.21 -20.20
C GLN A 419 21.23 14.06 -20.15
N LEU A 420 20.51 15.11 -19.76
CA LEU A 420 19.04 15.11 -19.71
C LEU A 420 18.45 14.90 -21.12
N LYS A 421 18.99 15.63 -22.12
CA LYS A 421 18.55 15.46 -23.51
C LYS A 421 18.77 14.03 -24.01
N LEU A 422 19.96 13.49 -23.77
CA LEU A 422 20.30 12.13 -24.21
C LEU A 422 19.34 11.09 -23.60
N SER A 423 19.01 11.22 -22.32
CA SER A 423 18.09 10.33 -21.65
C SER A 423 16.64 10.49 -22.14
N ALA A 424 16.19 11.74 -22.32
CA ALA A 424 14.82 12.02 -22.78
C ALA A 424 14.58 11.55 -24.22
N ASP A 425 15.52 11.84 -25.14
CA ASP A 425 15.43 11.38 -26.54
C ASP A 425 15.38 9.85 -26.61
N ALA A 426 16.24 9.16 -25.87
CA ALA A 426 16.26 7.70 -25.85
C ALA A 426 14.94 7.10 -25.31
N MET A 427 14.34 7.70 -24.28
CA MET A 427 13.08 7.25 -23.73
C MET A 427 11.90 7.55 -24.66
N TYR A 428 11.91 8.71 -25.31
CA TYR A 428 10.94 9.07 -26.33
C TYR A 428 10.96 8.08 -27.50
N ASP A 429 12.13 7.73 -28.03
CA ASP A 429 12.30 6.78 -29.12
C ASP A 429 11.89 5.34 -28.73
N GLN A 430 12.11 4.97 -27.47
CA GLN A 430 11.82 3.62 -26.98
C GLN A 430 10.38 3.42 -26.50
N TYR A 431 9.62 4.51 -26.30
CA TYR A 431 8.26 4.42 -25.78
C TYR A 431 7.36 3.38 -26.48
N PRO A 432 7.33 3.28 -27.84
CA PRO A 432 6.49 2.30 -28.52
C PRO A 432 6.81 0.85 -28.15
N ASN A 433 8.00 0.59 -27.63
CA ASN A 433 8.51 -0.72 -27.26
C ASN A 433 8.43 -1.00 -25.74
N TYR A 434 7.90 -0.06 -24.96
CA TYR A 434 7.56 -0.33 -23.55
C TYR A 434 6.35 -1.26 -23.48
N SER A 435 6.56 -2.51 -23.88
CA SER A 435 5.57 -3.57 -23.69
C SER A 435 5.69 -4.13 -22.27
N ALA A 436 4.62 -4.78 -21.81
CA ALA A 436 4.58 -5.48 -20.55
C ALA A 436 5.65 -6.58 -20.41
N GLU A 437 6.21 -7.05 -21.51
CA GLU A 437 7.32 -8.02 -21.55
C GLU A 437 8.62 -7.46 -20.92
N PHE A 438 8.80 -6.15 -20.92
CA PHE A 438 10.00 -5.48 -20.43
C PHE A 438 9.86 -4.85 -19.04
N SER A 439 8.64 -4.70 -18.54
CA SER A 439 8.44 -4.07 -17.23
C SER A 439 7.28 -4.71 -16.48
N PRO A 440 7.51 -5.23 -15.29
CA PRO A 440 6.45 -5.69 -14.41
C PRO A 440 5.64 -4.52 -13.83
N LEU A 441 5.86 -3.30 -14.30
CA LEU A 441 5.26 -2.08 -13.79
C LEU A 441 3.98 -1.78 -14.54
N SER A 442 2.98 -1.27 -13.84
CA SER A 442 1.76 -0.79 -14.49
C SER A 442 2.06 0.38 -15.42
N LYS A 443 1.24 0.54 -16.45
CA LYS A 443 1.35 1.70 -17.33
C LYS A 443 1.19 3.01 -16.57
N SER A 444 0.30 3.06 -15.59
CA SER A 444 0.10 4.25 -14.76
C SER A 444 1.38 4.66 -14.02
N PHE A 445 2.10 3.69 -13.49
CA PHE A 445 3.38 3.90 -12.84
C PHE A 445 4.46 4.36 -13.83
N LEU A 446 4.57 3.67 -14.96
CA LEU A 446 5.61 3.94 -15.97
C LEU A 446 5.39 5.28 -16.68
N TYR A 447 4.16 5.55 -17.10
CA TYR A 447 3.81 6.72 -17.92
C TYR A 447 3.88 8.03 -17.13
N SER A 448 3.50 8.06 -15.86
CA SER A 448 3.63 9.26 -15.04
C SER A 448 5.11 9.71 -14.92
N ARG A 449 6.01 8.76 -14.84
CA ARG A 449 7.46 9.04 -14.76
C ARG A 449 8.07 9.40 -16.10
N LEU A 450 7.60 8.79 -17.18
CA LEU A 450 7.98 9.17 -18.53
C LEU A 450 7.59 10.64 -18.81
N ILE A 451 6.35 11.03 -18.51
CA ILE A 451 5.91 12.43 -18.61
C ILE A 451 6.85 13.35 -17.83
N THR A 452 7.22 12.98 -16.61
CA THR A 452 8.14 13.79 -15.78
C THR A 452 9.48 14.03 -16.48
N VAL A 453 10.09 12.97 -17.04
CA VAL A 453 11.38 13.09 -17.76
C VAL A 453 11.23 14.00 -19.00
N LEU A 454 10.21 13.76 -19.81
CA LEU A 454 9.98 14.51 -21.05
C LEU A 454 9.66 15.99 -20.77
N CYS A 455 8.81 16.27 -19.77
CA CYS A 455 8.49 17.65 -19.36
C CYS A 455 9.71 18.37 -18.79
N ALA A 456 10.53 17.72 -17.97
CA ALA A 456 11.76 18.33 -17.45
C ALA A 456 12.75 18.68 -18.58
N ALA A 457 12.88 17.80 -19.56
CA ALA A 457 13.74 18.05 -20.75
C ALA A 457 13.16 19.16 -21.64
N GLN A 458 11.85 19.18 -21.89
CA GLN A 458 11.18 20.19 -22.71
C GLN A 458 11.24 21.58 -22.04
N GLU A 459 11.05 21.68 -20.73
CA GLU A 459 11.13 22.93 -19.99
C GLU A 459 12.49 23.63 -20.15
N VAL A 460 13.56 22.87 -20.24
CA VAL A 460 14.92 23.44 -20.41
C VAL A 460 15.38 23.43 -21.87
N GLY A 461 14.45 23.23 -22.83
CA GLY A 461 14.72 23.35 -24.26
C GLY A 461 15.53 22.21 -24.89
N CYS A 462 15.45 20.99 -24.35
CA CYS A 462 16.10 19.81 -24.93
C CYS A 462 15.41 19.35 -26.23
N GLY A 463 14.09 19.52 -26.35
CA GLY A 463 13.28 19.12 -27.48
C GLY A 463 11.81 19.44 -27.27
N ASP A 464 10.99 19.16 -28.28
CA ASP A 464 9.53 19.16 -28.17
C ASP A 464 9.03 17.72 -28.11
N TYR A 465 8.43 17.32 -26.99
CA TYR A 465 7.89 15.99 -26.75
C TYR A 465 6.37 16.00 -26.55
N SER A 466 5.73 17.12 -26.94
CA SER A 466 4.31 17.41 -26.66
C SER A 466 3.35 16.36 -27.23
N ASP A 467 3.64 15.78 -28.38
CA ASP A 467 2.82 14.76 -29.02
C ASP A 467 2.71 13.49 -28.17
N LEU A 468 3.85 13.00 -27.66
CA LEU A 468 3.88 11.85 -26.77
C LEU A 468 3.24 12.18 -25.42
N ILE A 469 3.57 13.33 -24.83
CA ILE A 469 2.98 13.76 -23.56
C ILE A 469 1.45 13.82 -23.67
N ASN A 470 0.92 14.40 -24.75
CA ASN A 470 -0.53 14.48 -24.99
C ASN A 470 -1.16 13.08 -25.16
N SER A 471 -0.50 12.16 -25.86
CA SER A 471 -0.95 10.76 -25.97
C SER A 471 -1.05 10.08 -24.60
N LEU A 472 -0.08 10.33 -23.72
CA LEU A 472 -0.10 9.79 -22.35
C LEU A 472 -1.16 10.47 -21.48
N LEU A 473 -1.42 11.77 -21.68
CA LEU A 473 -2.53 12.47 -21.03
C LEU A 473 -3.89 11.93 -21.48
N ASP A 474 -4.04 11.58 -22.77
CA ASP A 474 -5.26 10.92 -23.28
C ASP A 474 -5.48 9.56 -22.63
N PHE A 475 -4.42 8.79 -22.46
CA PHE A 475 -4.48 7.54 -21.70
C PHE A 475 -5.01 7.79 -20.28
N PHE A 476 -4.42 8.72 -19.53
CA PHE A 476 -4.86 9.00 -18.16
C PHE A 476 -6.28 9.55 -18.08
N ALA A 477 -6.69 10.42 -19.00
CA ALA A 477 -8.04 10.95 -19.06
C ALA A 477 -9.08 9.84 -19.31
N SER A 478 -8.76 8.87 -20.20
CA SER A 478 -9.63 7.74 -20.52
C SER A 478 -9.70 6.70 -19.39
N PHE A 479 -8.64 6.58 -18.61
CA PHE A 479 -8.49 5.57 -17.56
C PHE A 479 -8.89 6.05 -16.15
N GLN A 480 -9.07 7.38 -15.99
CA GLN A 480 -9.44 7.97 -14.70
C GLN A 480 -10.84 7.52 -14.27
N ASP A 481 -10.95 6.99 -13.07
CA ASP A 481 -12.22 6.56 -12.48
C ASP A 481 -13.15 7.75 -12.15
N ALA A 482 -14.44 7.47 -12.03
CA ALA A 482 -15.43 8.49 -11.68
C ALA A 482 -15.17 9.14 -10.30
N CYS A 483 -14.54 8.42 -9.37
CA CYS A 483 -14.11 8.97 -8.09
C CYS A 483 -12.88 9.88 -8.19
N GLY A 484 -12.22 9.94 -9.34
CA GLY A 484 -11.05 10.76 -9.62
C GLY A 484 -9.71 10.04 -9.49
N GLY A 485 -9.66 8.83 -8.95
CA GLY A 485 -8.46 8.02 -8.85
C GLY A 485 -8.05 7.42 -10.21
N ILE A 486 -6.80 6.99 -10.30
CA ILE A 486 -6.24 6.33 -11.49
C ILE A 486 -5.60 5.02 -11.02
N GLY A 487 -6.23 3.90 -11.38
CA GLY A 487 -5.76 2.58 -10.99
C GLY A 487 -4.51 2.13 -11.74
N GLU A 488 -3.94 1.04 -11.30
CA GLU A 488 -2.91 0.34 -12.06
C GLU A 488 -3.55 -0.30 -13.29
N SER A 489 -3.05 0.05 -14.47
CA SER A 489 -3.55 -0.50 -15.73
C SER A 489 -2.71 -1.67 -16.19
N GLU A 490 -3.37 -2.61 -16.83
CA GLU A 490 -2.79 -3.68 -17.65
C GLU A 490 -1.44 -4.21 -17.17
N LEU A 491 -1.45 -4.93 -16.07
CA LEU A 491 -0.35 -5.81 -15.71
C LEU A 491 -0.52 -7.09 -16.52
N VAL A 492 0.09 -7.13 -17.70
CA VAL A 492 0.25 -8.39 -18.43
C VAL A 492 1.30 -9.21 -17.70
N MET A 493 0.86 -10.21 -16.99
CA MET A 493 1.74 -11.08 -16.23
C MET A 493 1.62 -12.49 -16.75
N SER A 494 2.73 -13.06 -17.20
CA SER A 494 2.87 -14.51 -17.23
C SER A 494 3.27 -14.97 -15.83
N ASP A 495 2.61 -15.98 -15.31
CA ASP A 495 2.85 -16.55 -13.98
C ASP A 495 4.32 -16.96 -13.73
N GLU A 496 5.09 -17.16 -14.79
CA GLU A 496 6.44 -17.70 -14.75
C GLU A 496 7.54 -16.62 -14.64
N THR A 497 7.28 -15.36 -15.01
CA THR A 497 8.32 -14.33 -15.15
C THR A 497 8.30 -13.26 -14.06
N PHE A 498 7.28 -13.20 -13.22
CA PHE A 498 7.11 -12.14 -12.28
C PHE A 498 7.75 -12.44 -10.91
N THR A 499 8.90 -11.85 -10.66
CA THR A 499 9.65 -12.03 -9.41
C THR A 499 9.58 -10.84 -8.45
N HIS A 500 9.07 -9.67 -8.89
CA HIS A 500 9.02 -8.46 -8.07
C HIS A 500 7.58 -7.98 -7.85
N THR A 501 7.06 -8.26 -6.66
CA THR A 501 5.69 -7.89 -6.27
C THR A 501 5.58 -6.51 -5.63
N GLU A 502 6.71 -5.89 -5.29
CA GLU A 502 6.75 -4.61 -4.59
C GLU A 502 6.20 -3.43 -5.42
N PHE A 503 6.25 -3.54 -6.74
CA PHE A 503 5.83 -2.47 -7.67
C PHE A 503 4.37 -2.53 -8.09
N SER A 504 3.56 -3.43 -7.54
CA SER A 504 2.15 -3.51 -7.83
C SER A 504 1.32 -3.83 -6.60
N VAL A 505 0.13 -3.24 -6.52
CA VAL A 505 -0.88 -3.51 -5.49
C VAL A 505 -2.16 -4.11 -6.05
N SER A 506 -2.29 -4.21 -7.38
CA SER A 506 -3.45 -4.78 -8.06
C SER A 506 -3.24 -6.22 -8.53
N MET A 507 -2.00 -6.69 -8.48
CA MET A 507 -1.63 -8.02 -8.93
C MET A 507 -2.47 -9.11 -8.28
N GLY A 508 -3.09 -9.97 -9.08
CA GLY A 508 -3.99 -11.02 -8.61
C GLY A 508 -5.38 -10.55 -8.16
N SER A 509 -5.64 -9.24 -8.12
CA SER A 509 -6.96 -8.69 -7.74
C SER A 509 -8.04 -8.94 -8.78
N ARG A 510 -7.65 -9.29 -10.00
CA ARG A 510 -8.54 -9.54 -11.15
C ARG A 510 -9.28 -8.30 -11.66
N HIS A 511 -8.89 -7.09 -11.21
CA HIS A 511 -9.42 -5.83 -11.73
C HIS A 511 -8.39 -4.71 -11.61
N ASP A 512 -8.53 -3.71 -12.45
CA ASP A 512 -7.65 -2.55 -12.62
C ASP A 512 -8.08 -1.32 -11.81
N LYS A 513 -8.96 -1.49 -10.82
CA LYS A 513 -9.52 -0.41 -10.00
C LYS A 513 -8.76 -0.16 -8.71
N ILE A 514 -7.61 -0.80 -8.51
CA ILE A 514 -6.75 -0.54 -7.35
C ILE A 514 -5.69 0.48 -7.74
N MET A 515 -5.60 1.55 -6.96
CA MET A 515 -4.58 2.59 -7.09
C MET A 515 -3.45 2.36 -6.11
N ASP A 516 -2.22 2.37 -6.60
CA ASP A 516 -1.03 2.43 -5.74
C ASP A 516 -0.75 3.88 -5.33
N ILE A 517 -0.93 4.15 -4.04
CA ILE A 517 -0.70 5.48 -3.46
C ILE A 517 0.81 5.77 -3.36
N LEU A 518 1.61 4.73 -3.18
CA LEU A 518 3.06 4.84 -3.00
C LEU A 518 3.78 5.11 -4.32
N TYR A 519 3.46 4.36 -5.38
CA TYR A 519 4.22 4.42 -6.62
C TYR A 519 3.48 5.12 -7.78
N CYS A 520 2.16 5.29 -7.71
CA CYS A 520 1.40 5.95 -8.79
C CYS A 520 0.90 7.33 -8.38
N LEU A 521 0.20 7.48 -7.26
CA LEU A 521 -0.47 8.73 -6.91
C LEU A 521 0.51 9.90 -6.79
N ASN A 522 1.61 9.74 -6.05
CA ASN A 522 2.59 10.80 -5.88
C ASN A 522 3.22 11.25 -7.21
N ASN A 523 3.51 10.30 -8.10
CA ASN A 523 4.10 10.62 -9.41
C ASN A 523 3.08 11.27 -10.35
N LEU A 524 1.83 10.85 -10.32
CA LEU A 524 0.75 11.47 -11.10
C LEU A 524 0.51 12.91 -10.64
N LEU A 525 0.38 13.15 -9.34
CA LEU A 525 0.27 14.52 -8.80
C LEU A 525 1.51 15.35 -9.16
N GLY A 526 2.71 14.76 -9.10
CA GLY A 526 3.97 15.40 -9.43
C GLY A 526 4.10 15.80 -10.89
N CYS A 527 3.85 14.87 -11.82
CA CYS A 527 3.97 15.14 -13.25
C CYS A 527 2.94 16.18 -13.73
N PHE A 528 1.69 16.12 -13.24
CA PHE A 528 0.69 17.14 -13.56
C PHE A 528 1.02 18.50 -12.94
N SER A 529 1.55 18.54 -11.71
CA SER A 529 2.05 19.76 -11.11
C SER A 529 3.22 20.37 -11.90
N LEU A 530 4.12 19.52 -12.44
CA LEU A 530 5.21 19.99 -13.31
C LEU A 530 4.66 20.63 -14.57
N ILE A 531 3.77 19.96 -15.31
CA ILE A 531 3.17 20.51 -16.56
C ILE A 531 2.56 21.89 -16.31
N ARG A 532 1.81 22.05 -15.22
CA ARG A 532 1.17 23.32 -14.88
C ARG A 532 2.15 24.43 -14.48
N SER A 533 3.33 24.07 -14.02
CA SER A 533 4.37 25.03 -13.64
C SER A 533 5.37 25.34 -14.76
N MET A 534 5.28 24.66 -15.90
CA MET A 534 6.17 24.89 -17.05
C MET A 534 6.00 26.31 -17.60
N THR A 535 7.13 26.93 -17.91
CA THR A 535 7.20 28.22 -18.63
C THR A 535 7.19 28.02 -20.13
N ASN A 536 7.53 26.81 -20.60
CA ASN A 536 7.55 26.43 -21.99
C ASN A 536 6.78 25.13 -22.25
N PRO A 537 5.43 25.12 -22.09
CA PRO A 537 4.64 23.91 -22.28
C PRO A 537 4.49 23.52 -23.77
N CYS A 538 4.93 24.39 -24.73
CA CYS A 538 4.74 24.16 -26.17
C CYS A 538 3.28 23.83 -26.52
N ALA A 539 3.05 22.63 -27.15
CA ALA A 539 1.73 22.14 -27.53
C ALA A 539 1.11 21.16 -26.53
N ILE A 540 1.60 21.12 -25.29
CA ILE A 540 1.00 20.26 -24.26
C ILE A 540 -0.41 20.76 -23.89
N ASP A 541 -1.36 19.84 -23.79
CA ASP A 541 -2.75 20.12 -23.38
C ASP A 541 -2.84 20.36 -21.87
N THR A 542 -2.61 21.62 -21.49
CA THR A 542 -2.63 22.06 -20.08
C THR A 542 -4.05 22.03 -19.49
N GLU A 543 -5.10 22.27 -20.28
CA GLU A 543 -6.49 22.22 -19.80
C GLU A 543 -6.90 20.79 -19.43
N LYS A 544 -6.53 19.82 -20.27
CA LYS A 544 -6.72 18.40 -19.97
C LYS A 544 -5.98 17.98 -18.71
N THR A 545 -4.72 18.41 -18.56
CA THR A 545 -3.91 18.19 -17.37
C THR A 545 -4.60 18.71 -16.13
N GLU A 546 -5.09 19.94 -16.14
CA GLU A 546 -5.79 20.57 -15.02
C GLU A 546 -7.07 19.78 -14.66
N SER A 547 -7.84 19.35 -15.67
CA SER A 547 -9.04 18.56 -15.45
C SER A 547 -8.76 17.23 -14.75
N ILE A 548 -7.74 16.50 -15.18
CA ILE A 548 -7.32 15.22 -14.57
C ILE A 548 -6.84 15.47 -13.14
N GLN A 549 -5.95 16.44 -12.96
CA GLN A 549 -5.33 16.75 -11.67
C GLN A 549 -6.36 17.19 -10.63
N LYS A 550 -7.30 18.04 -10.98
CA LYS A 550 -8.35 18.50 -10.07
C LYS A 550 -9.17 17.36 -9.48
N LYS A 551 -9.53 16.37 -10.31
CA LYS A 551 -10.23 15.17 -9.84
C LYS A 551 -9.33 14.30 -8.96
N LEU A 552 -8.05 14.15 -9.33
CA LEU A 552 -7.09 13.36 -8.59
C LEU A 552 -6.79 13.96 -7.20
N ILE A 553 -6.67 15.29 -7.12
CA ILE A 553 -6.53 16.02 -5.83
C ILE A 553 -7.76 15.79 -4.96
N ARG A 554 -8.96 15.93 -5.53
CA ARG A 554 -10.19 15.69 -4.76
C ARG A 554 -10.23 14.26 -4.23
N PHE A 555 -9.93 13.27 -5.07
CA PHE A 555 -9.80 11.88 -4.67
C PHE A 555 -8.80 11.72 -3.51
N THR A 556 -7.61 12.30 -3.65
CA THR A 556 -6.55 12.24 -2.62
C THR A 556 -7.01 12.78 -1.27
N LEU A 557 -7.73 13.90 -1.28
CA LEU A 557 -8.29 14.50 -0.08
C LEU A 557 -9.38 13.62 0.54
N ASP A 558 -10.26 13.05 -0.31
CA ASP A 558 -11.40 12.24 0.14
C ASP A 558 -10.99 10.97 0.86
N ILE A 559 -9.90 10.33 0.42
CA ILE A 559 -9.45 9.04 0.94
C ILE A 559 -8.51 9.13 2.15
N GLN A 560 -8.14 10.33 2.64
CA GLN A 560 -7.32 10.46 3.83
C GLN A 560 -7.98 9.78 5.03
N LEU A 561 -7.23 9.00 5.81
CA LEU A 561 -7.73 8.26 6.97
C LEU A 561 -8.12 9.22 8.11
N LEU A 562 -9.29 8.99 8.69
CA LEU A 562 -9.77 9.63 9.93
C LEU A 562 -9.96 8.62 11.06
N GLU A 563 -9.02 7.68 11.20
CA GLU A 563 -9.07 6.67 12.23
C GLU A 563 -9.07 7.24 13.65
N GLU A 564 -9.68 6.54 14.60
CA GLU A 564 -9.63 6.90 16.01
C GLU A 564 -8.24 6.70 16.58
N ASP A 565 -7.51 5.66 16.10
CA ASP A 565 -6.12 5.47 16.44
C ASP A 565 -5.28 6.58 15.78
N LYS A 566 -4.70 7.43 16.62
CA LYS A 566 -3.90 8.58 16.19
C LYS A 566 -2.68 8.19 15.36
N ARG A 567 -2.22 6.95 15.47
CA ARG A 567 -1.08 6.44 14.69
C ARG A 567 -1.40 6.25 13.22
N LEU A 568 -2.69 6.18 12.85
CA LEU A 568 -3.16 6.10 11.46
C LEU A 568 -3.91 7.35 11.02
N HIS A 569 -4.40 8.17 11.96
CA HIS A 569 -5.19 9.37 11.67
C HIS A 569 -4.40 10.39 10.86
N GLY A 570 -4.90 10.74 9.70
CA GLY A 570 -4.26 11.69 8.78
C GLY A 570 -3.33 11.04 7.76
N GLY A 571 -3.17 9.72 7.79
CA GLY A 571 -2.36 8.96 6.85
C GLY A 571 -3.10 8.58 5.57
N TRP A 572 -2.31 8.05 4.61
CA TRP A 572 -2.80 7.33 3.44
C TRP A 572 -2.10 5.98 3.41
N MET A 573 -2.88 4.87 3.39
CA MET A 573 -2.29 3.55 3.15
C MET A 573 -1.92 3.38 1.69
N ARG A 574 -1.04 2.43 1.39
CA ARG A 574 -0.44 2.26 0.07
C ARG A 574 -1.44 1.94 -1.04
N ALA A 575 -2.49 1.17 -0.78
CA ALA A 575 -3.38 0.69 -1.83
C ALA A 575 -4.84 1.04 -1.56
N PHE A 576 -5.52 1.57 -2.56
CA PHE A 576 -6.93 1.93 -2.48
C PHE A 576 -7.74 1.31 -3.62
N ASP A 577 -8.74 0.52 -3.29
CA ASP A 577 -9.68 -0.09 -4.23
C ASP A 577 -10.86 0.87 -4.50
N MET A 578 -10.88 1.43 -5.69
CA MET A 578 -11.91 2.37 -6.11
C MET A 578 -13.27 1.68 -6.33
N GLN A 579 -13.29 0.38 -6.65
CA GLN A 579 -14.52 -0.37 -6.83
C GLN A 579 -15.29 -0.55 -5.51
N THR A 580 -14.59 -0.86 -4.44
CA THR A 580 -15.17 -1.05 -3.10
C THR A 580 -15.11 0.21 -2.24
N HIS A 581 -14.45 1.26 -2.74
CA HIS A 581 -14.19 2.52 -2.04
C HIS A 581 -13.59 2.29 -0.65
N SER A 582 -12.54 1.49 -0.59
CA SER A 582 -11.83 1.19 0.66
C SER A 582 -10.36 0.88 0.41
N TYR A 583 -9.55 1.01 1.47
CA TYR A 583 -8.17 0.57 1.41
C TYR A 583 -8.10 -0.94 1.24
N PHE A 584 -7.57 -1.38 0.13
CA PHE A 584 -7.37 -2.77 -0.21
C PHE A 584 -6.37 -2.92 -1.36
N GLY A 585 -5.52 -3.93 -1.29
CA GLY A 585 -4.60 -4.30 -2.36
C GLY A 585 -3.98 -5.66 -2.09
N VAL A 586 -3.28 -6.19 -3.08
CA VAL A 586 -2.77 -7.56 -3.10
C VAL A 586 -1.24 -7.64 -3.15
N ASN A 587 -0.56 -6.54 -2.80
CA ASN A 587 0.90 -6.55 -2.74
C ASN A 587 1.39 -7.51 -1.64
N LYS A 588 2.40 -8.31 -1.97
CA LYS A 588 2.94 -9.37 -1.13
C LYS A 588 4.12 -8.96 -0.27
N ASP A 589 4.60 -7.74 -0.44
CA ASP A 589 5.67 -7.24 0.40
C ASP A 589 5.20 -7.21 1.87
N LYS A 590 5.91 -7.92 2.72
CA LYS A 590 5.58 -8.06 4.13
C LYS A 590 5.48 -6.71 4.84
N ASP A 591 6.42 -5.84 4.53
CA ASP A 591 6.55 -4.56 5.22
C ASP A 591 5.91 -3.42 4.42
N TRP A 592 6.15 -3.35 3.10
CA TRP A 592 5.68 -2.29 2.20
C TRP A 592 4.42 -2.66 1.42
N GLY A 593 3.75 -3.69 1.87
CA GLY A 593 2.52 -4.15 1.24
C GLY A 593 1.41 -3.11 1.25
N ALA A 594 0.26 -3.51 0.76
CA ALA A 594 -0.91 -2.65 0.55
C ALA A 594 -1.37 -1.87 1.80
N TYR A 595 -0.97 -2.33 2.98
CA TYR A 595 -1.46 -1.85 4.29
C TYR A 595 -0.40 -1.15 5.12
N CYS A 596 0.60 -0.53 4.49
CA CYS A 596 1.53 0.36 5.16
C CYS A 596 1.14 1.83 4.96
N VAL A 597 1.50 2.67 5.94
CA VAL A 597 1.54 4.13 5.80
C VAL A 597 3.01 4.53 5.86
N MET A 598 3.54 5.00 4.73
CA MET A 598 4.96 5.27 4.56
C MET A 598 5.27 6.74 4.76
N GLY A 599 6.31 7.06 5.54
CA GLY A 599 6.69 8.41 5.93
C GLY A 599 7.04 9.31 4.73
N GLY A 600 8.15 9.05 4.05
CA GLY A 600 8.65 9.94 2.99
C GLY A 600 7.84 9.92 1.70
N TRP A 601 7.71 8.74 1.09
CA TRP A 601 7.17 8.61 -0.26
C TRP A 601 5.67 8.87 -0.38
N VAL A 602 4.91 8.61 0.67
CA VAL A 602 3.47 8.92 0.73
C VAL A 602 3.25 10.19 1.53
N MET A 603 3.64 10.16 2.79
CA MET A 603 3.33 11.23 3.74
C MET A 603 4.21 12.47 3.59
N GLY A 604 5.39 12.34 2.97
CA GLY A 604 6.23 13.47 2.58
C GLY A 604 5.77 14.11 1.28
N PHE A 605 5.58 13.31 0.21
CA PHE A 605 5.24 13.83 -1.11
C PHE A 605 3.82 14.37 -1.23
N ILE A 606 2.81 13.59 -0.83
CA ILE A 606 1.41 13.96 -1.07
C ILE A 606 1.07 15.34 -0.47
N PRO A 607 1.38 15.63 0.81
CA PRO A 607 1.09 16.95 1.37
C PRO A 607 1.86 18.08 0.68
N LEU A 608 3.12 17.86 0.22
CA LEU A 608 3.89 18.84 -0.55
C LEU A 608 3.20 19.18 -1.87
N LEU A 609 2.70 18.15 -2.58
CA LEU A 609 2.00 18.33 -3.84
C LEU A 609 0.61 18.95 -3.67
N LEU A 610 -0.06 18.66 -2.56
CA LEU A 610 -1.31 19.34 -2.21
C LEU A 610 -1.08 20.83 -1.90
N MET A 611 -0.02 21.18 -1.17
CA MET A 611 0.32 22.60 -0.90
C MET A 611 0.69 23.35 -2.17
N ALA A 612 1.18 22.67 -3.22
CA ALA A 612 1.45 23.32 -4.50
C ALA A 612 0.19 23.89 -5.16
N GLU A 613 -0.98 23.33 -4.88
CA GLU A 613 -2.27 23.87 -5.34
C GLU A 613 -2.65 25.20 -4.67
N GLU A 614 -2.04 25.51 -3.54
CA GLU A 614 -2.25 26.76 -2.80
C GLU A 614 -1.04 27.73 -2.90
N GLY A 615 -0.22 27.55 -3.93
CA GLY A 615 0.85 28.48 -4.30
C GLY A 615 2.20 28.23 -3.63
N ILE A 616 2.37 27.15 -2.90
CA ILE A 616 3.70 26.72 -2.44
C ILE A 616 4.44 26.08 -3.63
N PRO A 617 5.73 26.43 -3.87
CA PRO A 617 6.47 25.81 -4.98
C PRO A 617 6.44 24.28 -4.92
N SER A 618 6.10 23.62 -6.03
CA SER A 618 6.11 22.17 -6.11
C SER A 618 7.54 21.63 -6.01
N ILE A 619 7.69 20.48 -5.38
CA ILE A 619 8.97 19.75 -5.35
C ILE A 619 9.40 19.28 -6.77
N TYR A 620 8.47 19.21 -7.72
CA TYR A 620 8.72 18.91 -9.13
C TYR A 620 9.03 20.15 -9.99
N SER A 621 8.92 21.37 -9.45
CA SER A 621 9.14 22.59 -10.24
C SER A 621 10.60 22.74 -10.67
N ILE A 622 10.76 23.25 -11.90
CA ILE A 622 12.06 23.67 -12.43
C ILE A 622 12.15 25.19 -12.24
N VAL A 623 13.33 25.67 -11.81
CA VAL A 623 13.56 27.12 -11.59
C VAL A 623 13.44 27.87 -12.92
N PRO A 624 12.69 29.00 -12.97
CA PRO A 624 12.64 29.84 -14.16
C PRO A 624 14.01 30.42 -14.51
N GLU A 625 14.20 30.73 -15.79
CA GLU A 625 15.47 31.24 -16.33
C GLU A 625 15.89 32.59 -15.72
N GLU A 626 14.93 33.41 -15.30
CA GLU A 626 15.14 34.76 -14.76
C GLU A 626 15.64 34.80 -13.30
N GLN A 627 15.72 33.63 -12.64
CA GLN A 627 16.15 33.54 -11.23
C GLN A 627 17.58 33.02 -11.06
N ASN A 628 18.43 33.17 -12.08
CA ASN A 628 19.87 32.90 -11.92
C ASN A 628 20.47 33.93 -10.96
N PRO A 629 21.11 33.52 -9.83
CA PRO A 629 21.72 34.40 -8.88
C PRO A 629 22.93 35.15 -9.44
#